data_ab33b9be6313707d0d6a5bf209e22b31
#
_entry.id   ab33b9be6313707d0d6a5bf209e22b31
#
_cell.length_a   1.000
_cell.length_b   1.000
_cell.length_c   1.000
_cell.angle_alpha   90.00
_cell.angle_beta   90.00
_cell.angle_gamma   90.00
#
_symmetry.space_group_name_H-M   'P 1'
#
loop_
_entity.id
_entity.type
_entity.pdbx_description
1 polymer ?
#
loop_
_entity_poly.entity_id
_entity_poly.type
_entity_poly.pdbx_seq_one_letter_code
_entity_poly.pdbx_strand_id
1 'polypeptide(L)'
;MFWYVIPFGKSFDEFWFTYEIPKDFEKDIKVGQIVKIFLWEKETFWVIYEIFENIPEKIEKSKIKKIEEITNQKSFINAYRIELLKFISKNYFSPIHNSLNLFLPKNLVEKVKKGKLKEKIKEYKYFSEKKNSLTTAQQSLFKEIIKEENKKILLFWVTGSWKTEIYIKLLEKYLKEWKQSLLLIPEIVLTNQIASRLENFFWKNLIILNSTVSEAKKTEYFLDIASWNAKIVIWTRSALFYPFSDLWIIIIDEEHDNSYISDQTPRYNAIEIANKISDLSWCKLLLASWTPSVNSMYKAINWDYKLLNLFEKFKK
;
A
#
# COMPACT_ATOMS: atom_id res chain seq x y z
N MET A 1 -22.92 -4.12 20.39
CA MET A 1 -22.22 -4.18 19.08
C MET A 1 -21.57 -5.54 18.89
N PHE A 2 -21.51 -6.00 17.65
CA PHE A 2 -20.91 -7.28 17.25
C PHE A 2 -19.97 -7.06 16.08
N TRP A 3 -19.10 -8.02 15.80
CA TRP A 3 -18.19 -7.93 14.65
C TRP A 3 -17.73 -9.26 14.12
N TYR A 4 -17.26 -9.21 12.88
CA TYR A 4 -16.54 -10.28 12.25
C TYR A 4 -15.03 -10.07 12.45
N VAL A 5 -14.31 -11.14 12.71
CA VAL A 5 -12.87 -11.17 12.84
C VAL A 5 -12.24 -12.19 11.91
N ILE A 6 -11.03 -11.89 11.42
CA ILE A 6 -10.27 -12.77 10.53
C ILE A 6 -9.10 -13.36 11.30
N PRO A 7 -8.91 -14.68 11.30
CA PRO A 7 -7.79 -15.34 11.97
C PRO A 7 -6.44 -15.11 11.27
N PHE A 8 -5.36 -15.08 12.05
CA PHE A 8 -3.98 -15.18 11.55
C PHE A 8 -3.55 -16.64 11.38
N GLY A 9 -4.33 -17.48 10.81
CA GLY A 9 -4.03 -18.90 10.66
C GLY A 9 -4.75 -19.55 9.50
N LYS A 10 -4.38 -20.80 9.19
CA LYS A 10 -5.09 -21.55 8.15
C LYS A 10 -6.51 -21.83 8.62
N SER A 11 -7.46 -21.16 8.02
CA SER A 11 -8.89 -21.46 8.11
C SER A 11 -9.37 -21.79 6.71
N PHE A 12 -9.97 -22.95 6.55
CA PHE A 12 -10.39 -23.44 5.23
C PHE A 12 -11.77 -22.93 4.81
N ASP A 13 -12.52 -22.27 5.73
CA ASP A 13 -13.86 -21.82 5.46
C ASP A 13 -14.00 -20.31 5.55
N GLU A 14 -14.92 -19.76 4.77
CA GLU A 14 -15.37 -18.36 4.82
C GLU A 14 -16.14 -18.05 6.13
N PHE A 15 -15.89 -18.83 7.18
CA PHE A 15 -16.57 -18.64 8.46
C PHE A 15 -16.01 -17.41 9.16
N TRP A 16 -16.83 -16.38 9.15
CA TRP A 16 -16.69 -15.19 9.96
C TRP A 16 -17.02 -15.56 11.40
N PHE A 17 -16.04 -15.52 12.27
CA PHE A 17 -16.32 -15.67 13.68
C PHE A 17 -16.86 -14.36 14.23
N THR A 18 -18.05 -14.43 14.81
CA THR A 18 -18.73 -13.29 15.42
C THR A 18 -18.41 -13.23 16.89
N TYR A 19 -18.02 -12.05 17.37
CA TYR A 19 -17.76 -11.78 18.78
C TYR A 19 -18.54 -10.56 19.23
N GLU A 20 -18.94 -10.57 20.53
CA GLU A 20 -19.54 -9.42 21.18
C GLU A 20 -18.48 -8.44 21.65
N ILE A 21 -18.72 -7.15 21.46
CA ILE A 21 -17.90 -6.06 21.98
C ILE A 21 -18.34 -5.79 23.42
N PRO A 22 -17.46 -5.91 24.43
CA PRO A 22 -17.73 -5.39 25.75
C PRO A 22 -17.98 -3.88 25.70
N LYS A 23 -18.90 -3.37 26.53
CA LYS A 23 -19.26 -1.95 26.58
C LYS A 23 -18.04 -1.03 26.82
N ASP A 24 -17.08 -1.52 27.58
CA ASP A 24 -15.84 -0.79 27.91
C ASP A 24 -14.97 -0.51 26.68
N PHE A 25 -15.11 -1.31 25.62
CA PHE A 25 -14.34 -1.17 24.38
C PHE A 25 -15.08 -0.45 23.25
N GLU A 26 -16.37 -0.21 23.37
CA GLU A 26 -17.21 0.34 22.29
C GLU A 26 -16.69 1.70 21.75
N LYS A 27 -16.04 2.51 22.59
CA LYS A 27 -15.52 3.83 22.20
C LYS A 27 -14.15 3.77 21.49
N ASP A 28 -13.36 2.76 21.78
CA ASP A 28 -11.96 2.68 21.35
C ASP A 28 -11.75 1.74 20.16
N ILE A 29 -12.77 0.99 19.84
CA ILE A 29 -12.70 -0.08 18.88
C ILE A 29 -12.85 0.42 17.44
N LYS A 30 -11.99 -0.11 16.54
CA LYS A 30 -11.97 0.26 15.12
C LYS A 30 -11.71 -0.96 14.25
N VAL A 31 -12.32 -0.96 13.08
CA VAL A 31 -11.99 -1.93 12.03
C VAL A 31 -10.49 -1.90 11.74
N GLY A 32 -9.89 -3.08 11.53
CA GLY A 32 -8.48 -3.27 11.26
C GLY A 32 -7.56 -3.29 12.48
N GLN A 33 -8.10 -3.16 13.71
CA GLN A 33 -7.33 -3.41 14.92
C GLN A 33 -7.08 -4.90 15.13
N ILE A 34 -5.99 -5.22 15.82
CA ILE A 34 -5.67 -6.57 16.27
C ILE A 34 -6.25 -6.75 17.67
N VAL A 35 -7.04 -7.78 17.85
CA VAL A 35 -7.66 -8.14 19.12
C VAL A 35 -7.23 -9.52 19.59
N LYS A 36 -7.21 -9.69 20.89
CA LYS A 36 -7.00 -10.96 21.56
C LYS A 36 -8.35 -11.59 21.86
N ILE A 37 -8.52 -12.83 21.49
CA ILE A 37 -9.72 -13.61 21.71
C ILE A 37 -9.37 -15.03 22.15
N PHE A 38 -10.32 -15.73 22.78
CA PHE A 38 -10.20 -17.17 23.04
C PHE A 38 -10.93 -17.97 21.96
N LEU A 39 -10.18 -18.84 21.31
CA LEU A 39 -10.73 -19.86 20.42
C LEU A 39 -10.39 -21.24 20.99
N TRP A 40 -11.41 -22.04 21.35
CA TRP A 40 -11.19 -23.37 21.89
C TRP A 40 -10.17 -23.40 23.06
N GLU A 41 -10.34 -22.52 24.02
CA GLU A 41 -9.43 -22.36 25.21
C GLU A 41 -7.99 -21.88 24.91
N LYS A 42 -7.68 -21.58 23.65
CA LYS A 42 -6.39 -21.01 23.27
C LYS A 42 -6.51 -19.52 23.01
N GLU A 43 -5.61 -18.78 23.62
CA GLU A 43 -5.43 -17.37 23.25
C GLU A 43 -5.00 -17.26 21.78
N THR A 44 -5.68 -16.42 21.02
CA THR A 44 -5.35 -16.16 19.63
C THR A 44 -5.58 -14.69 19.30
N PHE A 45 -4.92 -14.23 18.23
CA PHE A 45 -4.97 -12.84 17.80
C PHE A 45 -5.60 -12.77 16.42
N TRP A 46 -6.56 -11.86 16.27
CA TRP A 46 -7.36 -11.74 15.05
C TRP A 46 -7.52 -10.28 14.69
N VAL A 47 -7.85 -9.99 13.43
CA VAL A 47 -8.13 -8.64 12.95
C VAL A 47 -9.62 -8.40 12.87
N ILE A 48 -10.07 -7.27 13.37
CA ILE A 48 -11.45 -6.81 13.19
C ILE A 48 -11.68 -6.47 11.73
N TYR A 49 -12.64 -7.12 11.15
CA TYR A 49 -12.95 -6.97 9.74
C TYR A 49 -14.18 -6.07 9.50
N GLU A 50 -15.20 -6.23 10.30
CA GLU A 50 -16.45 -5.50 10.20
C GLU A 50 -17.13 -5.36 11.57
N ILE A 51 -17.76 -4.23 11.82
CA ILE A 51 -18.52 -3.94 13.05
C ILE A 51 -19.97 -3.75 12.67
N PHE A 52 -20.91 -4.36 13.42
CA PHE A 52 -22.35 -4.25 13.20
C PHE A 52 -23.11 -4.21 14.52
N GLU A 53 -24.32 -3.63 14.48
CA GLU A 53 -25.13 -3.41 15.69
C GLU A 53 -25.97 -4.62 16.08
N ASN A 54 -26.47 -5.36 15.10
CA ASN A 54 -27.38 -6.49 15.31
C ASN A 54 -26.70 -7.82 14.99
N ILE A 55 -27.06 -8.85 15.71
CA ILE A 55 -26.59 -10.22 15.45
C ILE A 55 -27.22 -10.70 14.14
N PRO A 56 -26.42 -11.26 13.20
CA PRO A 56 -26.99 -11.90 12.02
C PRO A 56 -27.97 -13.02 12.40
N GLU A 57 -29.11 -13.09 11.73
CA GLU A 57 -30.23 -14.02 12.04
C GLU A 57 -29.83 -15.50 12.13
N LYS A 58 -28.73 -15.87 11.50
CA LYS A 58 -28.19 -17.25 11.46
C LYS A 58 -27.35 -17.64 12.67
N ILE A 59 -27.08 -16.72 13.60
CA ILE A 59 -26.13 -16.96 14.72
C ILE A 59 -26.89 -16.96 16.03
N GLU A 60 -26.81 -18.08 16.77
CA GLU A 60 -27.38 -18.17 18.11
C GLU A 60 -26.59 -17.32 19.12
N LYS A 61 -27.25 -16.39 19.78
CA LYS A 61 -26.68 -15.46 20.75
C LYS A 61 -25.89 -16.15 21.87
N SER A 62 -26.34 -17.34 22.27
CA SER A 62 -25.67 -18.14 23.32
C SER A 62 -24.27 -18.65 22.96
N LYS A 63 -23.96 -18.70 21.69
CA LYS A 63 -22.64 -19.16 21.17
C LYS A 63 -21.63 -18.03 20.92
N ILE A 64 -22.06 -16.76 21.08
CA ILE A 64 -21.20 -15.60 20.85
C ILE A 64 -20.32 -15.37 22.06
N LYS A 65 -19.00 -15.43 21.83
CA LYS A 65 -18.00 -15.12 22.85
C LYS A 65 -17.67 -13.61 22.83
N LYS A 66 -17.11 -13.13 23.93
CA LYS A 66 -16.61 -11.74 24.04
C LYS A 66 -15.14 -11.67 23.68
N ILE A 67 -14.70 -10.51 23.21
CA ILE A 67 -13.26 -10.25 23.11
C ILE A 67 -12.70 -9.98 24.49
N GLU A 68 -11.40 -10.24 24.63
CA GLU A 68 -10.72 -10.05 25.89
C GLU A 68 -9.93 -8.74 25.95
N GLU A 69 -9.26 -8.41 24.87
CA GLU A 69 -8.35 -7.29 24.85
C GLU A 69 -8.20 -6.69 23.44
N ILE A 70 -8.14 -5.35 23.35
CA ILE A 70 -7.66 -4.62 22.20
C ILE A 70 -6.15 -4.49 22.36
N THR A 71 -5.37 -5.16 21.52
CA THR A 71 -3.91 -5.23 21.68
C THR A 71 -3.18 -3.98 21.23
N ASN A 72 -3.84 -3.11 20.46
CA ASN A 72 -3.27 -1.85 19.98
C ASN A 72 -4.35 -0.81 19.72
N GLN A 73 -4.06 0.44 20.07
CA GLN A 73 -4.99 1.57 19.88
C GLN A 73 -5.15 1.98 18.41
N LYS A 74 -4.14 1.75 17.57
CA LYS A 74 -4.17 2.12 16.14
C LYS A 74 -4.62 0.96 15.29
N SER A 75 -5.50 1.25 14.32
CA SER A 75 -5.80 0.30 13.25
C SER A 75 -4.60 0.23 12.28
N PHE A 76 -4.13 -0.97 12.00
CA PHE A 76 -3.12 -1.21 10.95
C PHE A 76 -3.73 -1.41 9.57
N ILE A 77 -5.04 -1.63 9.50
CA ILE A 77 -5.78 -1.82 8.25
C ILE A 77 -6.97 -0.88 8.25
N ASN A 78 -6.82 0.30 7.65
CA ASN A 78 -7.89 1.28 7.56
C ASN A 78 -9.01 0.86 6.58
N ALA A 79 -10.08 1.64 6.47
CA ALA A 79 -11.27 1.27 5.72
C ALA A 79 -10.99 0.91 4.26
N TYR A 80 -10.19 1.71 3.52
CA TYR A 80 -9.91 1.40 2.11
C TYR A 80 -9.09 0.11 1.97
N ARG A 81 -8.22 -0.22 2.93
CA ARG A 81 -7.43 -1.46 2.92
C ARG A 81 -8.28 -2.68 3.23
N ILE A 82 -9.33 -2.55 4.02
CA ILE A 82 -10.33 -3.62 4.19
C ILE A 82 -11.06 -3.88 2.87
N GLU A 83 -11.47 -2.83 2.17
CA GLU A 83 -12.11 -3.00 0.85
C GLU A 83 -11.14 -3.59 -0.19
N LEU A 84 -9.85 -3.23 -0.11
CA LEU A 84 -8.82 -3.84 -0.93
C LEU A 84 -8.62 -5.33 -0.58
N LEU A 85 -8.65 -5.68 0.69
CA LEU A 85 -8.58 -7.07 1.16
C LEU A 85 -9.76 -7.91 0.63
N LYS A 86 -11.00 -7.36 0.69
CA LYS A 86 -12.20 -7.98 0.09
C LYS A 86 -12.03 -8.18 -1.41
N PHE A 87 -11.55 -7.14 -2.11
CA PHE A 87 -11.29 -7.19 -3.54
C PHE A 87 -10.30 -8.31 -3.90
N ILE A 88 -9.19 -8.43 -3.17
CA ILE A 88 -8.18 -9.46 -3.43
C ILE A 88 -8.75 -10.85 -3.19
N SER A 89 -9.39 -11.06 -2.05
CA SER A 89 -9.99 -12.36 -1.72
C SER A 89 -10.96 -12.82 -2.81
N LYS A 90 -11.83 -11.91 -3.26
CA LYS A 90 -12.86 -12.21 -4.26
C LYS A 90 -12.28 -12.41 -5.67
N ASN A 91 -11.44 -11.50 -6.14
CA ASN A 91 -11.01 -11.48 -7.54
C ASN A 91 -9.87 -12.47 -7.83
N TYR A 92 -9.08 -12.83 -6.83
CA TYR A 92 -8.01 -13.82 -6.98
C TYR A 92 -8.32 -15.15 -6.30
N PHE A 93 -9.60 -15.37 -5.93
CA PHE A 93 -10.09 -16.63 -5.34
C PHE A 93 -9.20 -17.13 -4.19
N SER A 94 -8.75 -16.21 -3.35
CA SER A 94 -7.86 -16.51 -2.25
C SER A 94 -8.60 -16.41 -0.91
N PRO A 95 -8.46 -17.39 -0.02
CA PRO A 95 -9.01 -17.27 1.32
C PRO A 95 -8.58 -15.96 1.98
N ILE A 96 -9.49 -15.33 2.70
CA ILE A 96 -9.27 -13.97 3.21
C ILE A 96 -8.07 -13.87 4.16
N HIS A 97 -7.79 -14.92 4.93
CA HIS A 97 -6.62 -14.97 5.81
C HIS A 97 -5.29 -14.99 5.03
N ASN A 98 -5.25 -15.64 3.85
CA ASN A 98 -4.09 -15.59 2.96
C ASN A 98 -3.88 -14.18 2.40
N SER A 99 -4.98 -13.54 2.00
CA SER A 99 -4.95 -12.15 1.55
C SER A 99 -4.52 -11.20 2.67
N LEU A 100 -4.94 -11.44 3.91
CA LEU A 100 -4.54 -10.66 5.09
C LEU A 100 -3.03 -10.69 5.33
N ASN A 101 -2.36 -11.82 5.05
CA ASN A 101 -0.91 -11.94 5.20
C ASN A 101 -0.10 -10.99 4.30
N LEU A 102 -0.71 -10.45 3.23
CA LEU A 102 -0.08 -9.40 2.41
C LEU A 102 0.00 -8.07 3.16
N PHE A 103 -0.98 -7.80 4.04
CA PHE A 103 -1.15 -6.50 4.70
C PHE A 103 -0.39 -6.37 6.01
N LEU A 104 0.03 -7.47 6.63
CA LEU A 104 0.65 -7.47 7.96
C LEU A 104 1.92 -8.32 7.95
N PRO A 105 3.10 -7.74 8.23
CA PRO A 105 4.34 -8.49 8.37
C PRO A 105 4.25 -9.50 9.52
N LYS A 106 4.78 -10.71 9.31
CA LYS A 106 4.76 -11.79 10.33
C LYS A 106 5.32 -11.33 11.68
N ASN A 107 6.45 -10.65 11.67
CA ASN A 107 7.10 -10.15 12.90
C ASN A 107 6.29 -9.05 13.60
N LEU A 108 5.42 -8.32 12.90
CA LEU A 108 4.53 -7.34 13.52
C LEU A 108 3.53 -8.05 14.44
N VAL A 109 2.87 -9.08 13.93
CA VAL A 109 1.90 -9.87 14.70
C VAL A 109 2.55 -10.49 15.94
N GLU A 110 3.79 -11.02 15.82
CA GLU A 110 4.53 -11.55 16.95
C GLU A 110 4.90 -10.48 17.99
N LYS A 111 5.27 -9.27 17.55
CA LYS A 111 5.55 -8.15 18.47
C LYS A 111 4.30 -7.69 19.20
N VAL A 112 3.16 -7.66 18.51
CA VAL A 112 1.86 -7.37 19.13
C VAL A 112 1.55 -8.42 20.19
N LYS A 113 1.64 -9.72 19.86
CA LYS A 113 1.43 -10.82 20.80
C LYS A 113 2.29 -10.73 22.06
N LYS A 114 3.50 -10.24 21.94
CA LYS A 114 4.46 -10.09 23.06
C LYS A 114 4.36 -8.74 23.77
N GLY A 115 3.42 -7.84 23.41
CA GLY A 115 3.32 -6.49 23.98
C GLY A 115 4.56 -5.62 23.71
N LYS A 116 5.37 -5.95 22.70
CA LYS A 116 6.66 -5.29 22.41
C LYS A 116 6.58 -4.26 21.28
N LEU A 117 5.38 -3.78 20.97
CA LEU A 117 5.20 -2.75 19.94
C LEU A 117 5.61 -1.39 20.51
N LYS A 118 6.79 -0.89 20.11
CA LYS A 118 7.24 0.46 20.47
C LYS A 118 7.18 1.32 19.20
N GLU A 119 6.35 2.34 19.20
CA GLU A 119 6.38 3.39 18.19
C GLU A 119 7.52 4.35 18.51
N LYS A 120 8.37 4.61 17.52
CA LYS A 120 9.39 5.66 17.60
C LYS A 120 8.95 6.81 16.73
N ILE A 121 8.69 7.95 17.32
CA ILE A 121 8.52 9.19 16.57
C ILE A 121 9.92 9.62 16.12
N LYS A 122 10.14 9.67 14.81
CA LYS A 122 11.39 10.18 14.23
C LYS A 122 11.10 11.58 13.70
N GLU A 123 11.87 12.56 14.13
CA GLU A 123 11.84 13.90 13.52
C GLU A 123 12.56 13.83 12.17
N TYR A 124 11.83 14.11 11.10
CA TYR A 124 12.38 14.20 9.75
C TYR A 124 12.44 15.68 9.34
N LYS A 125 13.66 16.19 9.15
CA LYS A 125 13.87 17.51 8.54
C LYS A 125 13.89 17.36 7.03
N TYR A 126 13.12 18.19 6.34
CA TYR A 126 13.17 18.30 4.90
C TYR A 126 14.53 18.86 4.46
N PHE A 127 15.25 18.11 3.64
CA PHE A 127 16.44 18.60 2.95
C PHE A 127 16.42 18.10 1.51
N SER A 128 16.24 19.02 0.57
CA SER A 128 16.60 18.84 -0.82
C SER A 128 17.46 20.03 -1.21
N GLU A 129 18.77 19.85 -1.16
CA GLU A 129 19.72 20.87 -1.60
C GLU A 129 20.00 20.82 -3.11
N LYS A 130 19.61 19.74 -3.78
CA LYS A 130 19.90 19.56 -5.22
C LYS A 130 18.74 20.05 -6.07
N LYS A 131 19.00 21.07 -6.90
CA LYS A 131 18.05 21.50 -7.94
C LYS A 131 18.02 20.47 -9.06
N ASN A 132 16.87 19.83 -9.25
CA ASN A 132 16.60 19.03 -10.42
C ASN A 132 16.06 19.93 -11.53
N SER A 133 16.80 20.09 -12.62
CA SER A 133 16.39 20.89 -13.79
C SER A 133 15.72 19.97 -14.81
N LEU A 134 14.43 20.20 -15.06
CA LEU A 134 13.69 19.53 -16.12
C LEU A 134 13.94 20.26 -17.47
N THR A 135 13.96 19.50 -18.57
CA THR A 135 13.84 20.08 -19.92
C THR A 135 12.47 20.75 -20.10
N THR A 136 12.33 21.55 -21.14
CA THR A 136 11.06 22.22 -21.44
C THR A 136 9.91 21.20 -21.60
N ALA A 137 10.16 20.10 -22.34
CA ALA A 137 9.16 19.05 -22.53
C ALA A 137 8.81 18.32 -21.22
N GLN A 138 9.82 17.97 -20.40
CA GLN A 138 9.59 17.36 -19.09
C GLN A 138 8.85 18.30 -18.15
N GLN A 139 9.12 19.62 -18.21
CA GLN A 139 8.41 20.60 -17.40
C GLN A 139 6.94 20.77 -17.83
N SER A 140 6.68 20.74 -19.14
CA SER A 140 5.32 20.75 -19.68
C SER A 140 4.55 19.51 -19.21
N LEU A 141 5.13 18.34 -19.41
CA LEU A 141 4.54 17.07 -18.96
C LEU A 141 4.30 17.01 -17.45
N PHE A 142 5.26 17.46 -16.64
CA PHE A 142 5.08 17.57 -15.19
C PHE A 142 3.85 18.42 -14.83
N LYS A 143 3.72 19.60 -15.47
CA LYS A 143 2.56 20.48 -15.24
C LYS A 143 1.25 19.81 -15.66
N GLU A 144 1.26 19.08 -16.78
CA GLU A 144 0.10 18.35 -17.28
C GLU A 144 -0.32 17.23 -16.31
N ILE A 145 0.63 16.40 -15.84
CA ILE A 145 0.37 15.36 -14.83
C ILE A 145 -0.27 15.94 -13.57
N ILE A 146 0.21 17.10 -13.11
CA ILE A 146 -0.31 17.72 -11.88
C ILE A 146 -1.72 18.28 -12.08
N LYS A 147 -2.00 18.90 -13.22
CA LYS A 147 -3.29 19.53 -13.53
C LYS A 147 -4.36 18.53 -13.96
N GLU A 148 -3.96 17.35 -14.40
CA GLU A 148 -4.89 16.35 -14.93
C GLU A 148 -5.90 15.93 -13.84
N GLU A 149 -7.17 16.01 -14.16
CA GLU A 149 -8.26 15.65 -13.26
C GLU A 149 -8.47 14.14 -13.20
N ASN A 150 -8.19 13.43 -14.31
CA ASN A 150 -8.19 11.97 -14.29
C ASN A 150 -7.06 11.48 -13.36
N LYS A 151 -7.44 10.71 -12.35
CA LYS A 151 -6.48 10.18 -11.38
C LYS A 151 -5.55 9.13 -11.98
N LYS A 152 -5.92 8.51 -13.09
CA LYS A 152 -5.20 7.41 -13.73
C LYS A 152 -4.58 7.89 -15.03
N ILE A 153 -3.26 7.84 -15.10
CA ILE A 153 -2.48 8.35 -16.21
C ILE A 153 -1.60 7.22 -16.74
N LEU A 154 -1.61 7.03 -18.05
CA LEU A 154 -0.63 6.20 -18.76
C LEU A 154 0.36 7.13 -19.47
N LEU A 155 1.62 7.09 -19.04
CA LEU A 155 2.71 7.79 -19.66
C LEU A 155 3.44 6.87 -20.65
N PHE A 156 3.24 7.14 -21.93
CA PHE A 156 3.99 6.51 -23.01
C PHE A 156 5.24 7.33 -23.32
N TRP A 157 6.42 6.73 -23.24
CA TRP A 157 7.68 7.44 -23.38
C TRP A 157 8.67 6.69 -24.28
N VAL A 158 9.68 7.39 -24.80
CA VAL A 158 10.75 6.76 -25.59
C VAL A 158 12.01 6.61 -24.75
N THR A 159 12.82 5.61 -25.07
CA THR A 159 14.12 5.37 -24.41
C THR A 159 15.02 6.60 -24.45
N GLY A 160 15.68 6.93 -23.33
CA GLY A 160 16.53 8.12 -23.24
C GLY A 160 15.82 9.42 -22.92
N SER A 161 14.51 9.40 -22.60
CA SER A 161 13.72 10.59 -22.21
C SER A 161 13.96 11.03 -20.74
N TRP A 162 14.82 10.31 -20.00
CA TRP A 162 15.19 10.61 -18.60
C TRP A 162 13.97 10.78 -17.67
N LYS A 163 13.01 9.86 -17.74
CA LYS A 163 11.79 9.84 -16.94
C LYS A 163 12.01 9.95 -15.42
N THR A 164 13.15 9.46 -14.93
CA THR A 164 13.50 9.51 -13.50
C THR A 164 13.48 10.95 -12.96
N GLU A 165 13.81 11.96 -13.79
CA GLU A 165 13.75 13.37 -13.40
C GLU A 165 12.32 13.82 -13.10
N ILE A 166 11.35 13.34 -13.90
CA ILE A 166 9.92 13.62 -13.69
C ILE A 166 9.45 12.97 -12.40
N TYR A 167 9.88 11.70 -12.14
CA TYR A 167 9.53 11.01 -10.90
C TYR A 167 10.07 11.76 -9.69
N ILE A 168 11.37 12.14 -9.70
CA ILE A 168 11.97 12.94 -8.63
C ILE A 168 11.14 14.21 -8.40
N LYS A 169 10.72 14.90 -9.46
CA LYS A 169 9.98 16.15 -9.34
C LYS A 169 8.57 15.96 -8.79
N LEU A 170 7.90 14.85 -9.16
CA LEU A 170 6.60 14.47 -8.59
C LEU A 170 6.72 14.12 -7.11
N LEU A 171 7.71 13.30 -6.75
CA LEU A 171 7.98 12.92 -5.36
C LEU A 171 8.34 14.15 -4.51
N GLU A 172 9.16 15.07 -5.03
CA GLU A 172 9.50 16.34 -4.37
C GLU A 172 8.25 17.20 -4.10
N LYS A 173 7.37 17.32 -5.08
CA LYS A 173 6.12 18.07 -4.94
C LYS A 173 5.28 17.53 -3.80
N TYR A 174 4.98 16.24 -3.82
CA TYR A 174 4.15 15.63 -2.78
C TYR A 174 4.82 15.63 -1.40
N LEU A 175 6.15 15.48 -1.35
CA LEU A 175 6.90 15.62 -0.11
C LEU A 175 6.77 17.03 0.49
N LYS A 176 6.84 18.09 -0.32
CA LYS A 176 6.63 19.48 0.11
C LYS A 176 5.24 19.73 0.65
N GLU A 177 4.26 19.00 0.16
CA GLU A 177 2.87 19.03 0.62
C GLU A 177 2.61 18.08 1.81
N TRP A 178 3.68 17.49 2.37
CA TRP A 178 3.61 16.53 3.48
C TRP A 178 2.82 15.25 3.14
N LYS A 179 2.73 14.88 1.87
CA LYS A 179 2.01 13.72 1.36
C LYS A 179 2.94 12.52 1.20
N GLN A 180 2.36 11.31 1.27
CA GLN A 180 3.08 10.09 1.01
C GLN A 180 3.03 9.72 -0.47
N SER A 181 4.12 9.13 -0.96
CA SER A 181 4.29 8.71 -2.35
C SER A 181 4.88 7.31 -2.43
N LEU A 182 4.41 6.53 -3.39
CA LEU A 182 4.92 5.20 -3.69
C LEU A 182 5.45 5.15 -5.12
N LEU A 183 6.70 4.72 -5.28
CA LEU A 183 7.30 4.43 -6.58
C LEU A 183 7.63 2.94 -6.66
N LEU A 184 6.99 2.25 -7.58
CA LEU A 184 7.29 0.86 -7.90
C LEU A 184 8.23 0.78 -9.09
N ILE A 185 9.32 0.05 -8.92
CA ILE A 185 10.35 -0.19 -9.94
C ILE A 185 10.62 -1.70 -9.98
N PRO A 186 10.73 -2.32 -11.17
CA PRO A 186 11.18 -3.70 -11.27
C PRO A 186 12.55 -3.90 -10.59
N GLU A 187 12.74 -5.02 -9.88
CA GLU A 187 13.99 -5.27 -9.15
C GLU A 187 15.24 -5.16 -10.03
N ILE A 188 15.13 -5.62 -11.28
CA ILE A 188 16.22 -5.59 -12.26
C ILE A 188 16.62 -4.14 -12.63
N VAL A 189 15.66 -3.22 -12.59
CA VAL A 189 15.85 -1.80 -12.95
C VAL A 189 16.37 -0.98 -11.77
N LEU A 190 16.06 -1.39 -10.54
CA LEU A 190 16.50 -0.69 -9.33
C LEU A 190 17.99 -0.95 -9.08
N THR A 191 18.83 -0.33 -9.90
CA THR A 191 20.29 -0.39 -9.73
C THR A 191 20.75 0.45 -8.54
N ASN A 192 21.93 0.12 -7.99
CA ASN A 192 22.55 0.91 -6.93
C ASN A 192 22.68 2.40 -7.32
N GLN A 193 22.87 2.69 -8.60
CA GLN A 193 22.99 4.06 -9.11
C GLN A 193 21.67 4.84 -8.99
N ILE A 194 20.54 4.22 -9.34
CA ILE A 194 19.21 4.84 -9.21
C ILE A 194 18.86 5.00 -7.72
N ALA A 195 19.10 3.97 -6.92
CA ALA A 195 18.88 4.00 -5.48
C ALA A 195 19.68 5.14 -4.82
N SER A 196 20.98 5.19 -5.03
CA SER A 196 21.87 6.24 -4.49
C SER A 196 21.49 7.64 -4.97
N ARG A 197 20.99 7.76 -6.21
CA ARG A 197 20.51 9.04 -6.72
C ARG A 197 19.28 9.52 -5.95
N LEU A 198 18.31 8.65 -5.73
CA LEU A 198 17.08 8.97 -5.00
C LEU A 198 17.37 9.22 -3.51
N GLU A 199 18.28 8.46 -2.90
CA GLU A 199 18.75 8.69 -1.54
C GLU A 199 19.39 10.08 -1.39
N ASN A 200 20.20 10.50 -2.35
CA ASN A 200 20.83 11.83 -2.36
C ASN A 200 19.82 12.99 -2.45
N PHE A 201 18.63 12.76 -3.05
CA PHE A 201 17.58 13.77 -3.13
C PHE A 201 16.68 13.78 -1.89
N PHE A 202 16.34 12.62 -1.34
CA PHE A 202 15.25 12.48 -0.36
C PHE A 202 15.71 12.03 1.02
N TRP A 203 16.91 11.48 1.11
CA TRP A 203 17.60 11.04 2.32
C TRP A 203 16.66 10.39 3.36
N LYS A 204 16.48 11.02 4.56
CA LYS A 204 15.68 10.45 5.67
C LYS A 204 14.20 10.27 5.39
N ASN A 205 13.65 10.94 4.37
CA ASN A 205 12.23 10.82 4.00
C ASN A 205 11.94 9.59 3.12
N LEU A 206 13.00 8.89 2.72
CA LEU A 206 12.95 7.80 1.75
C LEU A 206 13.18 6.45 2.43
N ILE A 207 12.33 5.50 2.09
CA ILE A 207 12.57 4.08 2.33
C ILE A 207 12.76 3.41 0.97
N ILE A 208 13.92 2.77 0.79
CA ILE A 208 14.16 1.87 -0.33
C ILE A 208 14.18 0.45 0.18
N LEU A 209 13.40 -0.40 -0.44
CA LEU A 209 13.27 -1.80 -0.08
C LEU A 209 13.61 -2.68 -1.28
N ASN A 210 14.41 -3.69 -1.00
CA ASN A 210 14.76 -4.74 -1.93
C ASN A 210 14.53 -6.12 -1.29
N SER A 211 14.72 -7.17 -2.05
CA SER A 211 14.54 -8.56 -1.59
C SER A 211 15.46 -8.95 -0.43
N THR A 212 16.59 -8.25 -0.23
CA THR A 212 17.58 -8.56 0.81
C THR A 212 17.23 -7.99 2.19
N VAL A 213 16.20 -7.15 2.31
CA VAL A 213 15.79 -6.54 3.57
C VAL A 213 15.22 -7.58 4.52
N SER A 214 15.77 -7.65 5.74
CA SER A 214 15.32 -8.59 6.77
C SER A 214 13.87 -8.34 7.20
N GLU A 215 13.17 -9.39 7.67
CA GLU A 215 11.79 -9.28 8.15
C GLU A 215 11.66 -8.32 9.35
N ALA A 216 12.69 -8.23 10.20
CA ALA A 216 12.73 -7.26 11.28
C ALA A 216 12.71 -5.82 10.77
N LYS A 217 13.49 -5.55 9.72
CA LYS A 217 13.57 -4.22 9.10
C LYS A 217 12.31 -3.88 8.31
N LYS A 218 11.69 -4.86 7.63
CA LYS A 218 10.38 -4.68 6.98
C LYS A 218 9.32 -4.26 7.98
N THR A 219 9.34 -4.83 9.20
CA THR A 219 8.41 -4.43 10.28
C THR A 219 8.70 -3.01 10.78
N GLU A 220 9.96 -2.60 10.90
CA GLU A 220 10.31 -1.23 11.25
C GLU A 220 9.78 -0.24 10.20
N TYR A 221 10.02 -0.53 8.92
CA TYR A 221 9.53 0.28 7.81
C TYR A 221 8.01 0.34 7.74
N PHE A 222 7.33 -0.79 8.03
CA PHE A 222 5.88 -0.82 8.13
C PHE A 222 5.37 0.19 9.17
N LEU A 223 5.99 0.24 10.34
CA LEU A 223 5.64 1.18 11.40
C LEU A 223 6.00 2.63 11.02
N ASP A 224 7.14 2.85 10.39
CA ASP A 224 7.55 4.18 9.92
C ASP A 224 6.57 4.74 8.87
N ILE A 225 6.06 3.91 7.96
CA ILE A 225 5.04 4.29 6.97
C ILE A 225 3.70 4.58 7.66
N ALA A 226 3.26 3.71 8.59
CA ALA A 226 2.02 3.89 9.34
C ALA A 226 2.02 5.15 10.21
N SER A 227 3.17 5.52 10.78
CA SER A 227 3.35 6.68 11.66
C SER A 227 3.73 7.95 10.91
N TRP A 228 3.65 7.96 9.58
CA TRP A 228 4.03 9.12 8.75
C TRP A 228 5.50 9.52 8.84
N ASN A 229 6.34 8.69 9.42
CA ASN A 229 7.78 8.92 9.48
C ASN A 229 8.42 8.79 8.10
N ALA A 230 7.95 7.89 7.24
CA ALA A 230 8.39 7.76 5.85
C ALA A 230 7.37 8.41 4.91
N LYS A 231 7.86 9.30 4.05
CA LYS A 231 7.04 10.03 3.07
C LYS A 231 7.13 9.45 1.67
N ILE A 232 8.29 8.89 1.32
CA ILE A 232 8.55 8.29 0.01
C ILE A 232 8.96 6.85 0.21
N VAL A 233 8.30 5.96 -0.50
CA VAL A 233 8.61 4.54 -0.50
C VAL A 233 8.93 4.11 -1.93
N ILE A 234 10.07 3.48 -2.11
CA ILE A 234 10.48 2.87 -3.37
C ILE A 234 10.62 1.39 -3.15
N TRP A 235 9.86 0.61 -3.90
CA TRP A 235 9.84 -0.83 -3.73
C TRP A 235 9.36 -1.57 -4.97
N THR A 236 9.25 -2.88 -4.81
CA THR A 236 8.56 -3.81 -5.69
C THR A 236 7.06 -3.89 -5.36
N ARG A 237 6.34 -4.72 -6.07
CA ARG A 237 4.88 -4.89 -6.01
C ARG A 237 4.27 -5.00 -4.59
N SER A 238 5.00 -5.58 -3.63
CA SER A 238 4.47 -5.81 -2.27
C SER A 238 4.27 -4.52 -1.45
N ALA A 239 4.87 -3.41 -1.83
CA ALA A 239 4.68 -2.12 -1.16
C ALA A 239 3.25 -1.57 -1.24
N LEU A 240 2.45 -2.02 -2.19
CA LEU A 240 1.03 -1.66 -2.31
C LEU A 240 0.21 -2.02 -1.06
N PHE A 241 0.68 -2.96 -0.27
CA PHE A 241 -0.01 -3.44 0.95
C PHE A 241 0.49 -2.77 2.23
N TYR A 242 1.41 -1.82 2.15
CA TYR A 242 1.89 -1.11 3.33
C TYR A 242 0.86 -0.06 3.83
N PRO A 243 0.88 0.30 5.12
CA PRO A 243 -0.15 1.10 5.76
C PRO A 243 0.08 2.59 5.54
N PHE A 244 0.02 3.04 4.30
CA PHE A 244 0.04 4.46 4.01
C PHE A 244 -1.16 5.16 4.64
N SER A 245 -0.89 6.23 5.37
CA SER A 245 -1.93 7.03 6.03
C SER A 245 -2.47 8.15 5.13
N ASP A 246 -1.65 8.62 4.18
CA ASP A 246 -2.01 9.71 3.25
C ASP A 246 -1.25 9.56 1.92
N LEU A 247 -1.54 8.48 1.20
CA LEU A 247 -0.95 8.18 -0.11
C LEU A 247 -1.62 8.99 -1.21
N TRP A 248 -0.84 9.83 -1.89
CA TRP A 248 -1.37 10.73 -2.93
C TRP A 248 -0.94 10.38 -4.35
N ILE A 249 0.16 9.66 -4.49
CA ILE A 249 0.59 9.18 -5.80
C ILE A 249 1.22 7.79 -5.72
N ILE A 250 0.85 6.96 -6.67
CA ILE A 250 1.52 5.71 -7.00
C ILE A 250 2.12 5.88 -8.39
N ILE A 251 3.42 5.69 -8.52
CA ILE A 251 4.12 5.66 -9.80
C ILE A 251 4.57 4.23 -10.03
N ILE A 252 4.27 3.67 -11.20
CA ILE A 252 4.71 2.33 -11.60
C ILE A 252 5.55 2.47 -12.87
N ASP A 253 6.84 2.22 -12.72
CA ASP A 253 7.78 2.25 -13.84
C ASP A 253 7.79 0.91 -14.56
N GLU A 254 7.95 0.94 -15.88
CA GLU A 254 7.92 -0.25 -16.75
C GLU A 254 6.70 -1.15 -16.47
N GLU A 255 5.49 -0.57 -16.55
CA GLU A 255 4.24 -1.24 -16.15
C GLU A 255 3.98 -2.57 -16.87
N HIS A 256 4.64 -2.79 -18.01
CA HIS A 256 4.56 -4.01 -18.80
C HIS A 256 5.40 -5.17 -18.22
N ASP A 257 6.23 -4.91 -17.20
CA ASP A 257 7.15 -5.90 -16.65
C ASP A 257 6.39 -7.01 -15.91
N ASN A 258 6.73 -8.27 -16.21
CA ASN A 258 6.09 -9.44 -15.60
C ASN A 258 6.33 -9.55 -14.09
N SER A 259 7.34 -8.86 -13.53
CA SER A 259 7.59 -8.84 -12.09
C SER A 259 6.43 -8.24 -11.27
N TYR A 260 5.50 -7.54 -11.92
CA TYR A 260 4.28 -7.02 -11.29
C TYR A 260 3.19 -8.08 -11.07
N ILE A 261 3.35 -9.29 -11.61
CA ILE A 261 2.46 -10.42 -11.35
C ILE A 261 3.05 -11.27 -10.22
N SER A 262 2.25 -11.58 -9.20
CA SER A 262 2.69 -12.41 -8.07
C SER A 262 2.69 -13.89 -8.44
N ASP A 263 3.79 -14.57 -8.17
CA ASP A 263 3.90 -16.04 -8.33
C ASP A 263 3.31 -16.80 -7.13
N GLN A 264 3.15 -16.11 -6.00
CA GLN A 264 2.63 -16.69 -4.77
C GLN A 264 1.14 -16.40 -4.61
N THR A 265 0.44 -17.27 -3.90
CA THR A 265 -0.98 -17.07 -3.56
C THR A 265 -1.15 -15.97 -2.50
N PRO A 266 -2.05 -14.99 -2.76
CA PRO A 266 -2.82 -14.77 -3.99
C PRO A 266 -1.94 -14.29 -5.16
N ARG A 267 -2.19 -14.81 -6.36
CA ARG A 267 -1.47 -14.44 -7.59
C ARG A 267 -2.01 -13.13 -8.17
N TYR A 268 -1.84 -12.05 -7.42
CA TYR A 268 -2.35 -10.73 -7.82
C TYR A 268 -1.48 -10.04 -8.87
N ASN A 269 -2.13 -9.16 -9.63
CA ASN A 269 -1.47 -8.21 -10.53
C ASN A 269 -1.35 -6.84 -9.82
N ALA A 270 -0.13 -6.34 -9.66
CA ALA A 270 0.13 -5.07 -8.97
C ALA A 270 -0.53 -3.87 -9.66
N ILE A 271 -0.67 -3.91 -11.00
CA ILE A 271 -1.35 -2.83 -11.76
C ILE A 271 -2.83 -2.80 -11.38
N GLU A 272 -3.49 -3.96 -11.28
CA GLU A 272 -4.90 -4.04 -10.88
C GLU A 272 -5.08 -3.59 -9.41
N ILE A 273 -4.16 -3.99 -8.52
CA ILE A 273 -4.18 -3.54 -7.12
C ILE A 273 -4.01 -2.02 -7.03
N ALA A 274 -3.06 -1.44 -7.75
CA ALA A 274 -2.84 0.00 -7.78
C ALA A 274 -4.05 0.77 -8.35
N ASN A 275 -4.69 0.23 -9.40
CA ASN A 275 -5.95 0.76 -9.91
C ASN A 275 -7.02 0.77 -8.83
N LYS A 276 -7.19 -0.36 -8.12
CA LYS A 276 -8.19 -0.46 -7.05
C LYS A 276 -7.88 0.51 -5.90
N ILE A 277 -6.63 0.70 -5.53
CA ILE A 277 -6.23 1.72 -4.53
C ILE A 277 -6.62 3.11 -5.01
N SER A 278 -6.33 3.46 -6.27
CA SER A 278 -6.72 4.74 -6.85
C SER A 278 -8.24 4.97 -6.85
N ASP A 279 -9.04 3.92 -7.06
CA ASP A 279 -10.51 3.99 -7.00
C ASP A 279 -11.03 4.19 -5.57
N LEU A 280 -10.41 3.52 -4.59
CA LEU A 280 -10.82 3.55 -3.19
C LEU A 280 -10.29 4.78 -2.42
N SER A 281 -9.34 5.50 -2.98
CA SER A 281 -8.68 6.63 -2.35
C SER A 281 -8.56 7.83 -3.31
N TRP A 282 -8.03 8.96 -2.82
CA TRP A 282 -7.72 10.12 -3.68
C TRP A 282 -6.35 10.01 -4.38
N CYS A 283 -5.77 8.81 -4.39
CA CYS A 283 -4.43 8.57 -4.90
C CYS A 283 -4.38 8.63 -6.42
N LYS A 284 -3.49 9.45 -6.96
CA LYS A 284 -3.17 9.48 -8.39
C LYS A 284 -2.33 8.27 -8.77
N LEU A 285 -2.64 7.62 -9.88
CA LEU A 285 -1.89 6.50 -10.45
C LEU A 285 -1.20 6.94 -11.74
N LEU A 286 0.11 6.86 -11.78
CA LEU A 286 0.92 7.08 -12.96
C LEU A 286 1.59 5.77 -13.39
N LEU A 287 1.10 5.18 -14.47
CA LEU A 287 1.72 4.04 -15.14
C LEU A 287 2.68 4.56 -16.21
N ALA A 288 3.91 4.08 -16.25
CA ALA A 288 4.87 4.52 -17.25
C ALA A 288 5.50 3.34 -17.97
N SER A 289 5.55 3.42 -19.31
CA SER A 289 6.13 2.38 -20.14
C SER A 289 6.58 2.93 -21.50
N TRP A 290 7.62 2.34 -22.06
CA TRP A 290 8.00 2.54 -23.46
C TRP A 290 7.31 1.53 -24.40
N THR A 291 6.80 0.45 -23.84
CA THR A 291 5.97 -0.56 -24.52
C THR A 291 4.75 -0.86 -23.65
N PRO A 292 3.75 0.06 -23.59
CA PRO A 292 2.58 -0.17 -22.75
C PRO A 292 1.91 -1.51 -23.03
N SER A 293 1.44 -2.18 -21.99
CA SER A 293 0.69 -3.41 -22.13
C SER A 293 -0.59 -3.17 -22.93
N VAL A 294 -1.07 -4.19 -23.64
CA VAL A 294 -2.33 -4.11 -24.42
C VAL A 294 -3.49 -3.66 -23.53
N ASN A 295 -3.53 -4.15 -22.28
CA ASN A 295 -4.59 -3.80 -21.34
C ASN A 295 -4.53 -2.32 -20.93
N SER A 296 -3.34 -1.80 -20.61
CA SER A 296 -3.17 -0.37 -20.26
C SER A 296 -3.47 0.54 -21.44
N MET A 297 -3.06 0.17 -22.65
CA MET A 297 -3.37 0.93 -23.86
C MET A 297 -4.88 0.88 -24.17
N TYR A 298 -5.53 -0.27 -24.03
CA TYR A 298 -6.98 -0.39 -24.19
C TYR A 298 -7.74 0.54 -23.23
N LYS A 299 -7.35 0.57 -21.97
CA LYS A 299 -7.93 1.49 -20.97
C LYS A 299 -7.68 2.96 -21.32
N ALA A 300 -6.52 3.28 -21.89
CA ALA A 300 -6.24 4.64 -22.34
C ALA A 300 -7.09 5.06 -23.56
N ILE A 301 -7.32 4.15 -24.50
CA ILE A 301 -8.21 4.38 -25.67
C ILE A 301 -9.67 4.59 -25.22
N ASN A 302 -10.11 3.85 -24.20
CA ASN A 302 -11.47 3.96 -23.66
C ASN A 302 -11.62 5.04 -22.57
N TRP A 303 -10.66 5.94 -22.44
CA TRP A 303 -10.69 7.08 -21.52
C TRP A 303 -10.67 6.72 -20.01
N ASP A 304 -10.44 5.44 -19.65
CA ASP A 304 -10.22 5.04 -18.26
C ASP A 304 -8.90 5.62 -17.74
N TYR A 305 -7.90 5.72 -18.63
CA TYR A 305 -6.62 6.39 -18.37
C TYR A 305 -6.44 7.59 -19.28
N LYS A 306 -5.86 8.66 -18.74
CA LYS A 306 -5.34 9.75 -19.56
C LYS A 306 -4.02 9.33 -20.20
N LEU A 307 -3.96 9.26 -21.52
CA LEU A 307 -2.71 9.02 -22.23
C LEU A 307 -1.88 10.29 -22.33
N LEU A 308 -0.67 10.26 -21.83
CA LEU A 308 0.34 11.32 -22.00
C LEU A 308 1.57 10.74 -22.71
N ASN A 309 2.25 11.59 -23.48
CA ASN A 309 3.38 11.16 -24.30
C ASN A 309 4.64 11.98 -24.01
N LEU A 310 5.79 11.31 -23.95
CA LEU A 310 7.11 11.94 -23.86
C LEU A 310 8.05 11.36 -24.93
N PHE A 311 8.06 11.97 -26.10
CA PHE A 311 8.82 11.47 -27.25
C PHE A 311 10.17 12.19 -27.46
N GLU A 312 10.44 13.28 -26.74
CA GLU A 312 11.72 13.97 -26.85
C GLU A 312 12.83 13.19 -26.16
N LYS A 313 13.90 12.91 -26.93
CA LYS A 313 15.14 12.36 -26.37
C LYS A 313 15.97 13.48 -25.77
N PHE A 314 16.55 13.24 -24.61
CA PHE A 314 17.53 14.15 -24.03
C PHE A 314 18.77 14.20 -24.95
N LYS A 315 19.01 15.31 -25.60
CA LYS A 315 20.29 15.59 -26.26
C LYS A 315 21.28 16.04 -25.18
N LYS A 316 22.38 15.29 -25.02
CA LYS A 316 23.48 15.69 -24.16
C LYS A 316 24.11 16.99 -24.65
#